data_ca15422c3a76b0f6db2fbf7308ce43bc
#
_entry.id   ca15422c3a76b0f6db2fbf7308ce43bc
#
_cell.length_a   1.000
_cell.length_b   1.000
_cell.length_c   1.000
_cell.angle_alpha   90.00
_cell.angle_beta   90.00
_cell.angle_gamma   90.00
#
_symmetry.space_group_name_H-M   'P 1'
#
loop_
_entity.id
_entity.type
_entity.pdbx_description
1 polymer ?
#
loop_
_entity_poly.entity_id
_entity_poly.type
_entity_poly.pdbx_seq_one_letter_code
_entity_poly.pdbx_strand_id
1 'polypeptide(L)'
;WPLDVYLTANDHTLTVVKRSTVKSVTKSTRDPSVRIPASRLRSGSNHFRMFHRDRRGAFMIALRIVRKRTLEEVAASIPKAASVGVALRNALKHLGFTEKDDEVIMEDVALVSLRCPISGQVCRNPARLSSCVGLHAFDAESFLQLNTVSRKWCCPECGKKGGPSDLRVDSFIKYCVDKVT
;
A
#
# COMPACT_ATOMS: atom_id res chain seq x y z
N TRP A 1 2.50 23.09 -4.98
CA TRP A 1 1.88 24.08 -5.87
C TRP A 1 2.65 25.40 -5.82
N PRO A 2 2.62 26.20 -6.92
CA PRO A 2 3.17 27.56 -6.93
C PRO A 2 2.54 28.46 -5.85
N LEU A 3 3.22 29.59 -5.54
CA LEU A 3 2.62 30.63 -4.70
C LEU A 3 1.45 31.28 -5.45
N ASP A 4 0.39 31.62 -4.70
CA ASP A 4 -0.80 32.30 -5.22
C ASP A 4 -1.36 31.63 -6.49
N VAL A 5 -1.41 30.31 -6.47
CA VAL A 5 -1.91 29.54 -7.61
C VAL A 5 -3.43 29.57 -7.66
N TYR A 6 -3.96 29.80 -8.84
CA TYR A 6 -5.38 29.74 -9.18
C TYR A 6 -5.57 28.79 -10.36
N LEU A 7 -6.40 27.80 -10.19
CA LEU A 7 -6.72 26.80 -11.22
C LEU A 7 -8.18 26.88 -11.65
N THR A 8 -8.40 26.75 -12.94
CA THR A 8 -9.76 26.59 -13.49
C THR A 8 -9.83 25.37 -14.42
N ALA A 9 -10.99 24.76 -14.48
CA ALA A 9 -11.40 23.80 -15.49
C ALA A 9 -12.72 24.27 -16.11
N ASN A 10 -12.73 24.59 -17.40
CA ASN A 10 -13.91 25.10 -18.13
C ASN A 10 -14.65 26.20 -17.35
N ASP A 11 -13.99 27.26 -16.96
CA ASP A 11 -14.52 28.39 -16.21
C ASP A 11 -14.94 28.12 -14.75
N HIS A 12 -14.75 26.89 -14.28
CA HIS A 12 -14.96 26.54 -12.87
C HIS A 12 -13.66 26.57 -12.08
N THR A 13 -13.65 27.31 -10.97
CA THR A 13 -12.52 27.33 -10.04
C THR A 13 -12.33 25.98 -9.37
N LEU A 14 -11.09 25.55 -9.29
CA LEU A 14 -10.67 24.34 -8.58
C LEU A 14 -9.97 24.70 -7.27
N THR A 15 -10.37 24.06 -6.19
CA THR A 15 -9.75 24.30 -4.88
C THR A 15 -8.36 23.65 -4.82
N VAL A 16 -7.34 24.48 -4.66
CA VAL A 16 -5.97 24.03 -4.43
C VAL A 16 -5.70 23.96 -2.95
N VAL A 17 -5.43 22.74 -2.45
CA VAL A 17 -5.02 22.53 -1.07
C VAL A 17 -3.51 22.45 -1.02
N LYS A 18 -2.88 23.36 -0.29
CA LYS A 18 -1.45 23.32 -0.01
C LYS A 18 -1.19 22.50 1.25
N ARG A 19 -0.04 21.84 1.32
CA ARG A 19 0.38 21.17 2.55
C ARG A 19 0.52 22.19 3.68
N SER A 20 0.20 21.78 4.90
CA SER A 20 0.49 22.58 6.08
C SER A 20 2.01 22.76 6.24
N THR A 21 2.43 24.00 6.48
CA THR A 21 3.81 24.34 6.84
C THR A 21 4.13 24.00 8.30
N VAL A 22 3.11 23.71 9.10
CA VAL A 22 3.28 23.24 10.48
C VAL A 22 3.99 21.88 10.45
N LYS A 23 5.01 21.74 11.28
CA LYS A 23 5.81 20.50 11.45
C LYS A 23 4.93 19.34 11.94
N SER A 24 4.10 18.81 11.06
CA SER A 24 3.34 17.58 11.30
C SER A 24 4.25 16.37 11.13
N VAL A 25 4.04 15.36 11.94
CA VAL A 25 4.79 14.09 11.97
C VAL A 25 4.75 13.34 10.63
N THR A 26 3.79 13.67 9.75
CA THR A 26 3.68 13.13 8.40
C THR A 26 4.27 14.10 7.38
N LYS A 27 5.56 14.03 7.14
CA LYS A 27 6.24 14.82 6.09
C LYS A 27 5.84 14.29 4.70
N SER A 28 4.70 14.69 4.18
CA SER A 28 4.51 14.64 2.73
C SER A 28 5.39 15.73 2.10
N THR A 29 6.30 15.33 1.23
CA THR A 29 7.18 16.27 0.50
C THR A 29 6.46 17.00 -0.63
N ARG A 30 5.22 16.60 -0.93
CA ARG A 30 4.43 17.12 -2.06
C ARG A 30 3.06 17.61 -1.60
N ASP A 31 2.60 18.65 -2.24
CA ASP A 31 1.21 19.10 -2.10
C ASP A 31 0.24 18.05 -2.68
N PRO A 32 -0.98 17.96 -2.15
CA PRO A 32 -2.02 17.09 -2.71
C PRO A 32 -2.33 17.45 -4.16
N SER A 33 -2.69 16.45 -4.96
CA SER A 33 -3.24 16.67 -6.29
C SER A 33 -4.64 17.29 -6.18
N VAL A 34 -4.98 18.16 -7.14
CA VAL A 34 -6.33 18.72 -7.26
C VAL A 34 -7.19 17.73 -8.03
N ARG A 35 -8.34 17.36 -7.46
CA ARG A 35 -9.33 16.52 -8.12
C ARG A 35 -10.24 17.38 -8.98
N ILE A 36 -10.41 17.00 -10.24
CA ILE A 36 -11.37 17.60 -11.14
C ILE A 36 -12.60 16.67 -11.21
N PRO A 37 -13.77 17.09 -10.70
CA PRO A 37 -14.99 16.29 -10.82
C PRO A 37 -15.41 16.12 -12.28
N ALA A 38 -15.92 14.94 -12.63
CA ALA A 38 -16.41 14.68 -13.99
C ALA A 38 -17.50 15.67 -14.44
N SER A 39 -18.30 16.16 -13.50
CA SER A 39 -19.34 17.19 -13.75
C SER A 39 -18.78 18.54 -14.22
N ARG A 40 -17.48 18.77 -14.10
CA ARG A 40 -16.79 19.98 -14.60
C ARG A 40 -16.16 19.79 -15.97
N LEU A 41 -16.22 18.56 -16.50
CA LEU A 41 -15.68 18.20 -17.80
C LEU A 41 -16.79 18.13 -18.84
N ARG A 42 -16.45 18.46 -20.07
CA ARG A 42 -17.34 18.43 -21.24
C ARG A 42 -16.91 17.29 -22.17
N SER A 43 -17.83 16.77 -22.96
CA SER A 43 -17.47 15.93 -24.10
C SER A 43 -16.69 16.77 -25.11
N GLY A 44 -15.58 16.27 -25.63
CA GLY A 44 -14.70 17.02 -26.53
C GLY A 44 -13.65 17.88 -25.78
N SER A 45 -13.46 19.12 -26.19
CA SER A 45 -12.40 19.99 -25.69
C SER A 45 -12.68 20.54 -24.30
N ASN A 46 -11.68 20.48 -23.43
CA ASN A 46 -11.71 21.03 -22.09
C ASN A 46 -10.56 22.00 -21.89
N HIS A 47 -10.83 23.15 -21.31
CA HIS A 47 -9.85 24.20 -21.06
C HIS A 47 -9.40 24.20 -19.61
N PHE A 48 -8.09 24.04 -19.39
CA PHE A 48 -7.47 24.14 -18.08
C PHE A 48 -6.54 25.33 -18.06
N ARG A 49 -6.69 26.18 -17.03
CA ARG A 49 -5.84 27.35 -16.86
C ARG A 49 -5.21 27.36 -15.49
N MET A 50 -3.94 27.70 -15.43
CA MET A 50 -3.20 27.94 -14.19
C MET A 50 -2.64 29.34 -14.21
N PHE A 51 -2.98 30.13 -13.20
CA PHE A 51 -2.38 31.42 -12.94
C PHE A 51 -1.61 31.33 -11.63
N HIS A 52 -0.43 31.94 -11.54
CA HIS A 52 0.36 32.00 -10.32
C HIS A 52 1.25 33.24 -10.30
N ARG A 53 1.65 33.66 -9.11
CA ARG A 53 2.59 34.78 -8.89
C ARG A 53 3.99 34.32 -8.48
N ASP A 54 4.24 33.00 -8.50
CA ASP A 54 5.51 32.42 -8.10
C ASP A 54 6.57 32.67 -9.18
N ARG A 55 7.66 33.33 -8.79
CA ARG A 55 8.80 33.64 -9.67
C ARG A 55 9.99 32.71 -9.46
N ARG A 56 9.85 31.67 -8.62
CA ARG A 56 10.97 30.78 -8.25
C ARG A 56 11.38 29.79 -9.34
N GLY A 57 10.62 29.67 -10.41
CA GLY A 57 10.96 28.79 -11.52
C GLY A 57 9.79 28.52 -12.48
N ALA A 58 10.04 27.62 -13.42
CA ALA A 58 9.01 27.08 -14.31
C ALA A 58 8.23 25.97 -13.62
N PHE A 59 6.93 25.92 -13.86
CA PHE A 59 6.03 24.89 -13.32
C PHE A 59 5.39 24.11 -14.45
N MET A 60 5.31 22.80 -14.27
CA MET A 60 4.66 21.88 -15.20
C MET A 60 3.41 21.29 -14.56
N ILE A 61 2.30 21.27 -15.30
CA ILE A 61 1.06 20.60 -14.90
C ILE A 61 0.96 19.27 -15.63
N ALA A 62 0.62 18.22 -14.90
CA ALA A 62 0.23 16.94 -15.45
C ALA A 62 -1.25 16.67 -15.15
N LEU A 63 -2.04 16.41 -16.17
CA LEU A 63 -3.42 15.95 -16.07
C LEU A 63 -3.44 14.43 -16.22
N ARG A 64 -4.15 13.74 -15.33
CA ARG A 64 -4.26 12.28 -15.37
C ARG A 64 -5.72 11.87 -15.21
N ILE A 65 -6.18 11.01 -16.08
CA ILE A 65 -7.44 10.29 -15.89
C ILE A 65 -7.14 9.13 -14.96
N VAL A 66 -7.89 9.02 -13.87
CA VAL A 66 -7.70 7.97 -12.86
C VAL A 66 -9.04 7.31 -12.54
N ARG A 67 -9.02 6.00 -12.33
CA ARG A 67 -10.14 5.26 -11.75
C ARG A 67 -9.88 5.08 -10.26
N LYS A 68 -10.83 5.48 -9.44
CA LYS A 68 -10.79 5.15 -8.01
C LYS A 68 -11.09 3.67 -7.86
N ARG A 69 -10.19 2.93 -7.20
CA ARG A 69 -10.38 1.52 -6.85
C ARG A 69 -10.84 1.42 -5.40
N THR A 70 -11.67 0.42 -5.10
CA THR A 70 -12.00 0.08 -3.71
C THR A 70 -10.83 -0.64 -3.02
N LEU A 71 -10.86 -0.73 -1.69
CA LEU A 71 -9.83 -1.46 -0.95
C LEU A 71 -9.87 -2.95 -1.31
N GLU A 72 -11.06 -3.51 -1.48
CA GLU A 72 -11.28 -4.90 -1.91
C GLU A 72 -10.71 -5.16 -3.31
N GLU A 73 -10.97 -4.27 -4.28
CA GLU A 73 -10.39 -4.36 -5.63
C GLU A 73 -8.85 -4.34 -5.59
N VAL A 74 -8.26 -3.52 -4.71
CA VAL A 74 -6.81 -3.46 -4.55
C VAL A 74 -6.31 -4.73 -3.88
N ALA A 75 -6.94 -5.18 -2.80
CA ALA A 75 -6.58 -6.39 -2.08
C ALA A 75 -6.67 -7.64 -2.99
N ALA A 76 -7.74 -7.76 -3.76
CA ALA A 76 -7.92 -8.86 -4.71
C ALA A 76 -6.88 -8.88 -5.85
N SER A 77 -6.29 -7.73 -6.17
CA SER A 77 -5.26 -7.62 -7.21
C SER A 77 -3.84 -7.87 -6.73
N ILE A 78 -3.63 -8.13 -5.43
CA ILE A 78 -2.31 -8.42 -4.88
C ILE A 78 -1.81 -9.76 -5.44
N PRO A 79 -0.62 -9.79 -6.06
CA PRO A 79 -0.09 -11.04 -6.61
C PRO A 79 0.35 -12.00 -5.50
N LYS A 80 0.28 -13.30 -5.77
CA LYS A 80 0.83 -14.33 -4.89
C LYS A 80 2.36 -14.27 -4.91
N ALA A 81 3.00 -14.42 -3.76
CA ALA A 81 4.46 -14.39 -3.64
C ALA A 81 5.13 -15.59 -4.31
N ALA A 82 4.56 -16.79 -4.09
CA ALA A 82 5.09 -18.04 -4.59
C ALA A 82 4.00 -19.13 -4.54
N SER A 83 4.27 -20.32 -5.10
CA SER A 83 3.43 -21.49 -4.83
C SER A 83 3.54 -21.91 -3.34
N VAL A 84 2.53 -22.61 -2.84
CA VAL A 84 2.49 -23.07 -1.44
C VAL A 84 3.75 -23.88 -1.09
N GLY A 85 4.19 -24.77 -1.98
CA GLY A 85 5.41 -25.59 -1.73
C GLY A 85 6.69 -24.75 -1.64
N VAL A 86 6.85 -23.71 -2.46
CA VAL A 86 7.98 -22.78 -2.36
C VAL A 86 7.87 -21.93 -1.10
N ALA A 87 6.68 -21.46 -0.78
CA ALA A 87 6.44 -20.69 0.44
C ALA A 87 6.73 -21.52 1.69
N LEU A 88 6.33 -22.80 1.71
CA LEU A 88 6.64 -23.74 2.80
C LEU A 88 8.14 -23.96 2.94
N ARG A 89 8.87 -24.27 1.86
CA ARG A 89 10.34 -24.42 1.92
C ARG A 89 11.03 -23.17 2.47
N ASN A 90 10.59 -22.00 2.05
CA ASN A 90 11.13 -20.75 2.58
C ASN A 90 10.81 -20.58 4.08
N ALA A 91 9.62 -20.97 4.50
CA ALA A 91 9.21 -20.99 5.90
C ALA A 91 10.13 -21.92 6.72
N LEU A 92 10.34 -23.15 6.28
CA LEU A 92 11.22 -24.12 6.94
C LEU A 92 12.66 -23.60 7.03
N LYS A 93 13.18 -23.00 5.94
CA LYS A 93 14.49 -22.37 5.93
C LYS A 93 14.65 -21.26 6.97
N HIS A 94 13.60 -20.45 7.17
CA HIS A 94 13.60 -19.43 8.21
C HIS A 94 13.56 -19.98 9.63
N LEU A 95 13.03 -21.18 9.80
CA LEU A 95 13.01 -21.90 11.07
C LEU A 95 14.32 -22.69 11.34
N GLY A 96 15.32 -22.59 10.43
CA GLY A 96 16.59 -23.27 10.58
C GLY A 96 16.62 -24.69 10.03
N PHE A 97 15.53 -25.18 9.43
CA PHE A 97 15.53 -26.47 8.77
C PHE A 97 16.34 -26.40 7.46
N THR A 98 17.44 -27.10 7.37
CA THR A 98 18.25 -27.26 6.15
C THR A 98 18.18 -28.70 5.66
N GLU A 99 18.14 -28.90 4.33
CA GLU A 99 18.02 -30.22 3.69
C GLU A 99 19.24 -31.17 3.95
N LYS A 100 20.16 -30.79 4.83
CA LYS A 100 21.46 -31.51 5.03
C LYS A 100 21.58 -32.28 6.33
N ASP A 101 20.62 -32.19 7.23
CA ASP A 101 20.73 -32.87 8.52
C ASP A 101 19.78 -34.07 8.57
N ASP A 102 20.31 -35.26 8.17
CA ASP A 102 19.66 -36.57 8.34
C ASP A 102 19.53 -36.98 9.83
N GLU A 103 19.95 -36.14 10.76
CA GLU A 103 20.02 -36.48 12.21
C GLU A 103 19.68 -35.28 13.12
N VAL A 104 18.59 -34.60 12.92
CA VAL A 104 18.10 -33.71 13.97
C VAL A 104 16.64 -34.00 14.26
N ILE A 105 16.42 -34.84 15.24
CA ILE A 105 15.14 -34.93 15.95
C ILE A 105 15.05 -33.65 16.77
N MET A 106 14.57 -32.57 16.14
CA MET A 106 14.19 -31.36 16.84
C MET A 106 12.70 -31.42 17.11
N GLU A 107 12.31 -31.51 18.37
CA GLU A 107 10.97 -31.26 18.86
C GLU A 107 10.62 -29.75 18.76
N ASP A 108 11.08 -29.08 17.71
CA ASP A 108 10.86 -27.65 17.56
C ASP A 108 9.53 -27.40 16.84
N VAL A 109 8.52 -27.20 17.64
CA VAL A 109 7.22 -26.71 17.19
C VAL A 109 7.30 -25.22 16.98
N ALA A 110 7.24 -24.76 15.74
CA ALA A 110 7.13 -23.36 15.45
C ALA A 110 5.67 -22.91 15.49
N LEU A 111 5.35 -21.98 16.37
CA LEU A 111 4.03 -21.36 16.44
C LEU A 111 3.96 -20.20 15.45
N VAL A 112 3.04 -20.28 14.52
CA VAL A 112 2.76 -19.21 13.56
C VAL A 112 1.39 -18.61 13.81
N SER A 113 1.34 -17.31 14.06
CA SER A 113 0.08 -16.62 14.26
C SER A 113 -0.66 -16.46 12.92
N LEU A 114 -1.92 -16.90 12.88
CA LEU A 114 -2.83 -16.65 11.76
C LEU A 114 -3.67 -15.38 11.97
N ARG A 115 -3.45 -14.66 13.08
CA ARG A 115 -4.13 -13.41 13.40
C ARG A 115 -3.38 -12.21 12.85
N CYS A 116 -4.14 -11.27 12.30
CA CYS A 116 -3.61 -10.00 11.82
C CYS A 116 -3.16 -9.13 13.01
N PRO A 117 -1.92 -8.63 13.04
CA PRO A 117 -1.43 -7.75 14.11
C PRO A 117 -2.12 -6.38 14.12
N ILE A 118 -2.82 -6.01 13.04
CA ILE A 118 -3.53 -4.74 12.92
C ILE A 118 -4.95 -4.86 13.48
N SER A 119 -5.70 -5.89 13.06
CA SER A 119 -7.12 -6.05 13.42
C SER A 119 -7.35 -7.02 14.57
N GLY A 120 -6.38 -7.86 14.93
CA GLY A 120 -6.52 -8.96 15.90
C GLY A 120 -7.36 -10.13 15.41
N GLN A 121 -7.98 -10.04 14.23
CA GLN A 121 -8.81 -11.08 13.64
C GLN A 121 -7.97 -12.05 12.81
N VAL A 122 -8.53 -13.23 12.52
CA VAL A 122 -7.89 -14.16 11.57
C VAL A 122 -7.73 -13.48 10.21
N CYS A 123 -6.56 -13.58 9.62
CA CYS A 123 -6.27 -13.02 8.30
C CYS A 123 -7.13 -13.71 7.23
N ARG A 124 -8.04 -12.98 6.59
CA ARG A 124 -8.79 -13.50 5.43
C ARG A 124 -7.93 -13.50 4.17
N ASN A 125 -7.14 -12.45 4.02
CA ASN A 125 -6.24 -12.22 2.91
C ASN A 125 -4.82 -11.97 3.42
N PRO A 126 -4.12 -13.03 3.93
CA PRO A 126 -2.80 -12.85 4.52
C PRO A 126 -1.81 -12.37 3.47
N ALA A 127 -1.17 -11.25 3.77
CA ALA A 127 -0.21 -10.60 2.91
C ALA A 127 1.04 -10.16 3.68
N ARG A 128 2.10 -9.89 2.95
CA ARG A 128 3.35 -9.32 3.42
C ARG A 128 3.93 -8.38 2.38
N LEU A 129 4.88 -7.54 2.76
CA LEU A 129 5.70 -6.83 1.78
C LEU A 129 6.73 -7.81 1.19
N SER A 130 7.06 -7.64 -0.07
CA SER A 130 8.07 -8.45 -0.78
C SER A 130 9.45 -8.43 -0.11
N SER A 131 9.74 -7.36 0.63
CA SER A 131 10.98 -7.19 1.41
C SER A 131 10.95 -7.83 2.80
N CYS A 132 9.78 -8.29 3.27
CA CYS A 132 9.67 -8.94 4.59
C CYS A 132 10.34 -10.32 4.59
N VAL A 133 11.00 -10.61 5.71
CA VAL A 133 11.63 -11.91 5.99
C VAL A 133 10.96 -12.48 7.24
N GLY A 134 10.77 -13.80 7.31
CA GLY A 134 10.12 -14.45 8.46
C GLY A 134 8.70 -14.95 8.16
N LEU A 135 8.03 -15.47 9.17
CA LEU A 135 6.74 -16.18 9.08
C LEU A 135 5.55 -15.32 9.53
N HIS A 136 5.67 -14.02 9.46
CA HIS A 136 4.60 -13.12 9.83
C HIS A 136 3.81 -12.65 8.60
N ALA A 137 2.52 -12.49 8.79
CA ALA A 137 1.63 -11.89 7.80
C ALA A 137 0.62 -10.97 8.49
N PHE A 138 0.03 -10.09 7.72
CA PHE A 138 -1.07 -9.23 8.12
C PHE A 138 -2.19 -9.34 7.10
N ASP A 139 -3.39 -8.95 7.47
CA ASP A 139 -4.50 -8.92 6.53
C ASP A 139 -4.35 -7.75 5.55
N ALA A 140 -4.48 -8.05 4.26
CA ALA A 140 -4.26 -7.08 3.18
C ALA A 140 -5.19 -5.86 3.25
N GLU A 141 -6.47 -6.08 3.53
CA GLU A 141 -7.45 -4.99 3.60
C GLU A 141 -7.20 -4.11 4.82
N SER A 142 -6.94 -4.74 5.98
CA SER A 142 -6.60 -4.03 7.22
C SER A 142 -5.35 -3.17 7.04
N PHE A 143 -4.33 -3.69 6.36
CA PHE A 143 -3.11 -2.95 6.04
C PHE A 143 -3.38 -1.76 5.11
N LEU A 144 -4.13 -1.97 4.03
CA LEU A 144 -4.49 -0.91 3.10
C LEU A 144 -5.32 0.18 3.78
N GLN A 145 -6.32 -0.22 4.59
CA GLN A 145 -7.17 0.70 5.33
C GLN A 145 -6.35 1.58 6.30
N LEU A 146 -5.53 0.96 7.13
CA LEU A 146 -4.66 1.66 8.08
C LEU A 146 -3.75 2.67 7.37
N ASN A 147 -3.11 2.25 6.28
CA ASN A 147 -2.12 3.09 5.60
C ASN A 147 -2.75 4.14 4.67
N THR A 148 -3.99 3.98 4.26
CA THR A 148 -4.75 5.04 3.57
C THR A 148 -4.92 6.26 4.49
N VAL A 149 -5.08 6.04 5.79
CA VAL A 149 -5.24 7.11 6.80
C VAL A 149 -3.88 7.57 7.32
N SER A 150 -3.06 6.63 7.82
CA SER A 150 -1.79 6.95 8.50
C SER A 150 -0.69 7.43 7.55
N ARG A 151 -0.74 7.04 6.27
CA ARG A 151 0.30 7.31 5.27
C ARG A 151 1.69 6.78 5.62
N LYS A 152 1.79 5.88 6.59
CA LYS A 152 3.06 5.32 7.11
C LYS A 152 3.39 3.96 6.52
N TRP A 153 3.27 3.79 5.25
CA TRP A 153 3.47 2.53 4.54
C TRP A 153 4.70 1.74 5.02
N CYS A 154 4.51 0.91 6.04
CA CYS A 154 5.52 0.03 6.61
C CYS A 154 4.86 -1.23 7.21
N CYS A 155 5.62 -2.32 7.22
CA CYS A 155 5.17 -3.58 7.83
C CYS A 155 4.95 -3.37 9.34
N PRO A 156 3.80 -3.80 9.90
CA PRO A 156 3.53 -3.67 11.33
C PRO A 156 4.44 -4.53 12.21
N GLU A 157 4.99 -5.61 11.66
CA GLU A 157 5.85 -6.55 12.40
C GLU A 157 7.34 -6.17 12.35
N CYS A 158 7.88 -5.99 11.13
CA CYS A 158 9.32 -5.77 10.98
C CYS A 158 9.71 -4.32 10.65
N GLY A 159 8.76 -3.41 10.53
CA GLY A 159 9.00 -1.98 10.25
C GLY A 159 9.53 -1.65 8.85
N LYS A 160 9.76 -2.64 7.99
CA LYS A 160 10.24 -2.38 6.63
C LYS A 160 9.23 -1.56 5.83
N LYS A 161 9.74 -0.58 5.09
CA LYS A 161 8.92 0.31 4.25
C LYS A 161 8.51 -0.40 2.97
N GLY A 162 7.27 -0.15 2.52
CA GLY A 162 6.77 -0.65 1.25
C GLY A 162 5.32 -0.25 1.03
N GLY A 163 4.95 0.02 -0.23
CA GLY A 163 3.61 0.46 -0.63
C GLY A 163 2.72 -0.68 -1.14
N PRO A 164 1.54 -0.35 -1.68
CA PRO A 164 0.62 -1.34 -2.25
C PRO A 164 1.21 -2.21 -3.36
N SER A 165 2.16 -1.66 -4.15
CA SER A 165 2.87 -2.41 -5.21
C SER A 165 3.80 -3.50 -4.68
N ASP A 166 4.25 -3.37 -3.43
CA ASP A 166 5.18 -4.29 -2.79
C ASP A 166 4.46 -5.41 -2.04
N LEU A 167 3.14 -5.33 -1.92
CA LEU A 167 2.33 -6.37 -1.28
C LEU A 167 2.35 -7.66 -2.10
N ARG A 168 2.43 -8.78 -1.39
CA ARG A 168 2.30 -10.14 -1.93
C ARG A 168 1.44 -10.97 -0.98
N VAL A 169 0.52 -11.76 -1.54
CA VAL A 169 -0.23 -12.74 -0.74
C VAL A 169 0.73 -13.81 -0.26
N ASP A 170 0.72 -14.10 1.03
CA ASP A 170 1.48 -15.21 1.60
C ASP A 170 0.74 -16.52 1.38
N SER A 171 1.23 -17.32 0.42
CA SER A 171 0.57 -18.56 0.03
C SER A 171 0.62 -19.64 1.12
N PHE A 172 1.65 -19.64 2.00
CA PHE A 172 1.74 -20.60 3.10
C PHE A 172 0.72 -20.25 4.20
N ILE A 173 0.73 -19.01 4.69
CA ILE A 173 -0.23 -18.56 5.69
C ILE A 173 -1.67 -18.67 5.16
N LYS A 174 -1.90 -18.36 3.89
CA LYS A 174 -3.22 -18.54 3.25
C LYS A 174 -3.67 -19.99 3.26
N TYR A 175 -2.78 -20.92 2.91
CA TYR A 175 -3.05 -22.35 3.00
C TYR A 175 -3.42 -22.78 4.44
N CYS A 176 -2.67 -22.30 5.44
CA CYS A 176 -2.95 -22.61 6.85
C CYS A 176 -4.32 -22.05 7.28
N VAL A 177 -4.64 -20.81 6.92
CA VAL A 177 -5.95 -20.20 7.23
C VAL A 177 -7.07 -21.00 6.60
N ASP A 178 -6.95 -21.37 5.31
CA ASP A 178 -7.98 -22.13 4.59
C ASP A 178 -8.20 -23.57 5.13
N LYS A 179 -7.27 -24.06 5.97
CA LYS A 179 -7.41 -25.38 6.63
C LYS A 179 -8.08 -25.32 7.99
N VAL A 180 -8.07 -24.15 8.65
CA VAL A 180 -8.62 -24.00 10.02
C VAL A 180 -9.91 -23.18 10.09
N THR A 181 -10.36 -22.61 8.97
CA THR A 181 -11.63 -21.90 8.81
C THR A 181 -12.59 -22.66 7.95
#